data_061e4c32eb84438da0dec8ddd49490c4
#
_entry.id   061e4c32eb84438da0dec8ddd49490c4
#
_cell.length_a   1.000
_cell.length_b   1.000
_cell.length_c   1.000
_cell.angle_alpha   90.00
_cell.angle_beta   90.00
_cell.angle_gamma   90.00
#
_symmetry.space_group_name_H-M   'P 1'
#
loop_
_entity.id
_entity.type
_entity.pdbx_description
1 polymer ?
#
loop_
_entity_poly.entity_id
_entity_poly.type
_entity_poly.pdbx_seq_one_letter_code
_entity_poly.pdbx_strand_id
1 'polypeptide(L)'
;MLLPNRWKSGTAFTLAMTTLSTLAIPLTFIKPATAAPMQVAQRFPDNWRNTIPSGTEIPITYEKEKIIVTPGETAPLKLKVAQDITTSGGTVLIPEGSVIEGDLKPADEGTQFVAKNLVISGRSTRTPIDATSNVITRRETIDKRSDPKILQGAAIGGAAAAVLSEVLGRIDILEVLGGAGLGALASVLIRNREEVEVIVINPQEDLSLTLQSDFALQDSTR
;
A
#
# COMPACT_ATOMS: atom_id res chain seq x y z
N MET A 1 57.67 8.21 6.21
CA MET A 1 58.58 9.15 5.55
C MET A 1 57.86 10.48 5.33
N LEU A 2 58.19 11.41 6.20
CA LEU A 2 58.25 12.88 6.06
C LEU A 2 56.94 13.68 5.88
N LEU A 3 56.60 14.32 6.93
CA LEU A 3 55.91 15.63 7.11
C LEU A 3 56.68 16.79 6.39
N PRO A 4 56.37 18.06 6.56
CA PRO A 4 55.17 18.92 6.62
C PRO A 4 55.32 20.17 5.74
N ASN A 5 54.35 21.08 5.69
CA ASN A 5 54.73 22.48 5.68
C ASN A 5 53.63 23.44 6.18
N ARG A 6 53.96 24.03 7.30
CA ARG A 6 53.40 25.26 7.88
C ARG A 6 53.92 26.46 7.08
N TRP A 7 53.09 27.45 6.85
CA TRP A 7 53.58 28.81 6.70
C TRP A 7 52.77 29.78 7.57
N LYS A 8 53.55 30.38 8.41
CA LYS A 8 53.23 31.50 9.30
C LYS A 8 53.54 32.83 8.61
N SER A 9 53.00 33.87 9.25
CA SER A 9 53.47 35.26 9.32
C SER A 9 53.04 36.16 8.14
N GLY A 10 52.70 37.39 8.35
CA GLY A 10 52.85 38.26 9.50
C GLY A 10 52.51 39.68 9.09
N THR A 11 52.07 40.42 10.07
CA THR A 11 52.30 41.85 10.31
C THR A 11 52.25 42.90 9.18
N ALA A 12 51.39 43.92 9.41
CA ALA A 12 51.85 45.29 9.67
C ALA A 12 50.64 46.24 9.75
N PHE A 13 50.35 46.76 10.86
CA PHE A 13 50.43 48.12 11.34
C PHE A 13 50.49 49.22 10.25
N THR A 14 49.42 50.04 10.19
CA THR A 14 49.58 51.51 10.02
C THR A 14 48.42 52.23 10.68
N LEU A 15 48.81 53.03 11.64
CA LEU A 15 48.05 54.03 12.38
C LEU A 15 47.83 55.23 11.47
N ALA A 16 46.65 55.75 11.29
CA ALA A 16 46.39 57.08 10.82
C ALA A 16 45.22 57.67 11.61
N MET A 17 45.63 58.52 12.51
CA MET A 17 44.83 59.54 13.20
C MET A 17 44.41 60.63 12.22
N THR A 18 43.07 60.87 12.08
CA THR A 18 42.64 62.24 11.72
C THR A 18 41.22 62.51 12.21
N THR A 19 41.16 63.42 13.13
CA THR A 19 40.21 64.55 13.34
C THR A 19 38.74 64.32 13.53
N LEU A 20 38.37 64.71 14.73
CA LEU A 20 37.04 65.08 15.22
C LEU A 20 36.27 65.93 14.24
N SER A 21 35.08 65.57 13.88
CA SER A 21 33.99 66.44 13.49
C SER A 21 32.72 65.93 14.18
N THR A 22 32.37 66.64 15.22
CA THR A 22 31.11 66.49 15.96
C THR A 22 29.96 67.00 15.09
N LEU A 23 29.27 66.09 14.42
CA LEU A 23 27.92 66.33 13.94
C LEU A 23 26.94 65.74 14.98
N ALA A 24 26.27 66.62 15.71
CA ALA A 24 25.16 66.24 16.58
C ALA A 24 24.00 65.82 15.69
N ILE A 25 23.79 64.49 15.55
CA ILE A 25 22.57 63.90 14.96
C ILE A 25 21.57 63.78 16.09
N PRO A 26 20.34 64.31 15.97
CA PRO A 26 19.32 64.08 16.96
C PRO A 26 18.96 62.59 16.97
N LEU A 27 19.16 61.93 18.11
CA LEU A 27 18.68 60.57 18.38
C LEU A 27 17.16 60.59 18.35
N THR A 28 16.59 60.36 17.18
CA THR A 28 15.21 59.95 17.10
C THR A 28 15.12 58.52 17.68
N PHE A 29 14.46 58.39 18.84
CA PHE A 29 14.14 57.11 19.43
C PHE A 29 13.25 56.34 18.45
N ILE A 30 13.82 55.47 17.61
CA ILE A 30 13.10 54.49 16.86
C ILE A 30 12.62 53.48 17.90
N LYS A 31 11.34 53.55 18.27
CA LYS A 31 10.70 52.47 19.03
C LYS A 31 10.94 51.19 18.26
N PRO A 32 11.53 50.15 18.89
CA PRO A 32 11.58 48.84 18.25
C PRO A 32 10.12 48.41 17.98
N ALA A 33 9.79 48.25 16.71
CA ALA A 33 8.54 47.59 16.35
C ALA A 33 8.60 46.17 16.94
N THR A 34 7.86 45.95 17.99
CA THR A 34 7.64 44.61 18.53
C THR A 34 6.93 43.83 17.42
N ALA A 35 7.67 43.06 16.66
CA ALA A 35 7.08 42.09 15.75
C ALA A 35 6.26 41.16 16.61
N ALA A 36 4.95 41.32 16.58
CA ALA A 36 4.04 40.34 17.16
C ALA A 36 4.40 39.00 16.53
N PRO A 37 4.58 37.92 17.32
CA PRO A 37 4.76 36.61 16.75
C PRO A 37 3.58 36.37 15.85
N MET A 38 3.80 36.27 14.54
CA MET A 38 2.84 35.73 13.62
C MET A 38 2.63 34.28 14.06
N GLN A 39 1.65 34.04 14.90
CA GLN A 39 1.12 32.72 15.07
C GLN A 39 0.48 32.35 13.74
N VAL A 40 1.25 31.70 12.90
CA VAL A 40 0.71 30.89 11.83
C VAL A 40 -0.05 29.79 12.55
N ALA A 41 -1.32 30.05 12.85
CA ALA A 41 -2.24 29.01 13.23
C ALA A 41 -2.28 28.08 12.02
N GLN A 42 -1.48 27.02 12.07
CA GLN A 42 -1.65 25.88 11.17
C GLN A 42 -3.05 25.37 11.48
N ARG A 43 -4.03 25.86 10.71
CA ARG A 43 -5.33 25.22 10.65
C ARG A 43 -5.08 23.87 10.01
N PHE A 44 -4.79 22.88 10.83
CA PHE A 44 -5.02 21.50 10.43
C PHE A 44 -6.49 21.42 10.06
N PRO A 45 -6.83 20.99 8.85
CA PRO A 45 -8.24 20.81 8.50
C PRO A 45 -8.85 19.93 9.58
N ASP A 46 -10.02 20.29 10.11
CA ASP A 46 -10.72 19.54 11.17
C ASP A 46 -10.99 18.07 10.76
N ASN A 47 -10.67 17.73 9.53
CA ASN A 47 -10.86 16.43 8.92
C ASN A 47 -9.83 15.37 9.36
N TRP A 48 -8.68 15.75 9.94
CA TRP A 48 -7.65 14.77 10.37
C TRP A 48 -8.15 13.78 11.43
N ARG A 49 -9.16 14.18 12.21
CA ARG A 49 -9.76 13.32 13.26
C ARG A 49 -10.60 12.19 12.69
N ASN A 50 -11.07 12.32 11.45
CA ASN A 50 -11.91 11.35 10.75
C ASN A 50 -11.18 10.77 9.53
N THR A 51 -9.85 10.78 9.53
CA THR A 51 -9.03 10.28 8.43
C THR A 51 -8.10 9.20 8.94
N ILE A 52 -7.95 8.13 8.17
CA ILE A 52 -6.91 7.13 8.33
C ILE A 52 -5.77 7.55 7.41
N PRO A 53 -4.55 7.77 7.93
CA PRO A 53 -3.43 8.23 7.11
C PRO A 53 -2.95 7.16 6.14
N SER A 54 -2.40 7.59 5.02
CA SER A 54 -1.64 6.73 4.11
C SER A 54 -0.51 6.00 4.85
N GLY A 55 -0.12 4.82 4.37
CA GLY A 55 0.83 3.96 5.07
C GLY A 55 0.22 3.13 6.20
N THR A 56 -1.07 3.32 6.53
CA THR A 56 -1.75 2.47 7.51
C THR A 56 -1.95 1.08 6.94
N GLU A 57 -1.56 0.08 7.73
CA GLU A 57 -1.77 -1.32 7.41
C GLU A 57 -3.19 -1.74 7.76
N ILE A 58 -3.86 -2.43 6.83
CA ILE A 58 -5.19 -2.99 7.00
C ILE A 58 -5.04 -4.52 7.07
N PRO A 59 -5.16 -5.12 8.25
CA PRO A 59 -5.14 -6.56 8.37
C PRO A 59 -6.39 -7.16 7.75
N ILE A 60 -6.18 -8.22 6.98
CA ILE A 60 -7.26 -8.89 6.25
C ILE A 60 -7.37 -10.35 6.62
N THR A 61 -8.52 -10.90 6.33
CA THR A 61 -8.78 -12.34 6.37
C THR A 61 -9.49 -12.78 5.09
N TYR A 62 -9.32 -14.04 4.76
CA TYR A 62 -9.94 -14.67 3.60
C TYR A 62 -10.46 -16.05 3.97
N GLU A 63 -11.53 -16.52 3.32
CA GLU A 63 -12.21 -17.77 3.68
C GLU A 63 -11.42 -19.02 3.27
N LYS A 64 -10.52 -18.91 2.31
CA LYS A 64 -9.72 -20.02 1.83
C LYS A 64 -8.30 -19.92 2.35
N GLU A 65 -7.67 -21.06 2.52
CA GLU A 65 -6.30 -21.15 3.07
C GLU A 65 -5.26 -20.61 2.08
N LYS A 66 -5.52 -20.72 0.80
CA LYS A 66 -4.62 -20.25 -0.25
C LYS A 66 -5.36 -19.78 -1.51
N ILE A 67 -4.71 -19.00 -2.32
CA ILE A 67 -5.18 -18.56 -3.63
C ILE A 67 -4.12 -18.98 -4.65
N ILE A 68 -4.56 -19.53 -5.77
CA ILE A 68 -3.69 -19.99 -6.86
C ILE A 68 -4.07 -19.23 -8.13
N VAL A 69 -3.11 -18.53 -8.71
CA VAL A 69 -3.26 -17.82 -9.98
C VAL A 69 -2.08 -18.12 -10.91
N THR A 70 -2.28 -17.97 -12.21
CA THR A 70 -1.14 -18.04 -13.14
C THR A 70 -0.38 -16.72 -13.17
N PRO A 71 0.93 -16.73 -13.48
CA PRO A 71 1.67 -15.52 -13.76
C PRO A 71 0.98 -14.73 -14.89
N GLY A 72 0.74 -13.44 -14.67
CA GLY A 72 0.06 -12.59 -15.65
C GLY A 72 -1.48 -12.60 -15.58
N GLU A 73 -2.08 -13.41 -14.73
CA GLU A 73 -3.54 -13.43 -14.54
C GLU A 73 -4.03 -12.21 -13.74
N THR A 74 -5.17 -11.66 -14.17
CA THR A 74 -5.93 -10.71 -13.37
C THR A 74 -7.18 -11.40 -12.85
N ALA A 75 -7.33 -11.45 -11.52
CA ALA A 75 -8.46 -12.13 -10.87
C ALA A 75 -9.12 -11.23 -9.84
N PRO A 76 -10.47 -11.05 -9.91
CA PRO A 76 -11.19 -10.29 -8.89
C PRO A 76 -11.15 -11.04 -7.56
N LEU A 77 -10.96 -10.28 -6.48
CA LEU A 77 -10.87 -10.84 -5.14
C LEU A 77 -11.61 -9.94 -4.15
N LYS A 78 -12.23 -10.58 -3.14
CA LYS A 78 -12.88 -9.90 -2.02
C LYS A 78 -12.22 -10.35 -0.73
N LEU A 79 -11.69 -9.41 0.01
CA LEU A 79 -11.02 -9.65 1.28
C LEU A 79 -11.88 -9.06 2.40
N LYS A 80 -11.87 -9.69 3.57
CA LYS A 80 -12.53 -9.15 4.77
C LYS A 80 -11.50 -8.49 5.66
N VAL A 81 -11.86 -7.35 6.22
CA VAL A 81 -11.06 -6.67 7.25
C VAL A 81 -11.12 -7.50 8.52
N ALA A 82 -9.96 -7.82 9.08
CA ALA A 82 -9.82 -8.75 10.21
C ALA A 82 -10.00 -8.09 11.59
N GLN A 83 -9.91 -6.76 11.66
CA GLN A 83 -10.08 -5.99 12.89
C GLN A 83 -10.47 -4.54 12.60
N ASP A 84 -11.02 -3.85 13.59
CA ASP A 84 -11.40 -2.45 13.47
C ASP A 84 -10.19 -1.56 13.15
N ILE A 85 -10.33 -0.69 12.14
CA ILE A 85 -9.35 0.34 11.83
C ILE A 85 -9.86 1.67 12.36
N THR A 86 -9.08 2.25 13.27
CA THR A 86 -9.43 3.48 13.97
C THR A 86 -8.61 4.67 13.47
N THR A 87 -9.19 5.85 13.57
CA THR A 87 -8.47 7.11 13.41
C THR A 87 -7.55 7.34 14.60
N SER A 88 -6.64 8.30 14.48
CA SER A 88 -5.82 8.79 15.60
C SER A 88 -6.66 9.34 16.77
N GLY A 89 -7.92 9.68 16.53
CA GLY A 89 -8.88 10.09 17.56
C GLY A 89 -9.63 8.95 18.22
N GLY A 90 -9.36 7.68 17.87
CA GLY A 90 -10.02 6.50 18.43
C GLY A 90 -11.39 6.18 17.82
N THR A 91 -11.80 6.88 16.77
CA THR A 91 -13.06 6.60 16.08
C THR A 91 -12.85 5.46 15.08
N VAL A 92 -13.69 4.42 15.13
CA VAL A 92 -13.67 3.33 14.16
C VAL A 92 -14.20 3.85 12.83
N LEU A 93 -13.38 3.84 11.78
CA LEU A 93 -13.77 4.19 10.42
C LEU A 93 -14.06 2.98 9.54
N ILE A 94 -13.26 1.92 9.68
CA ILE A 94 -13.46 0.67 8.96
C ILE A 94 -13.67 -0.43 10.00
N PRO A 95 -14.91 -0.85 10.25
CA PRO A 95 -15.19 -1.93 11.20
C PRO A 95 -14.68 -3.27 10.69
N GLU A 96 -14.37 -4.17 11.63
CA GLU A 96 -14.15 -5.58 11.35
C GLU A 96 -15.29 -6.17 10.51
N GLY A 97 -14.95 -7.07 9.60
CA GLY A 97 -15.91 -7.70 8.69
C GLY A 97 -16.30 -6.84 7.48
N SER A 98 -15.80 -5.60 7.37
CA SER A 98 -15.90 -4.80 6.14
C SER A 98 -15.22 -5.55 4.98
N VAL A 99 -15.75 -5.39 3.76
CA VAL A 99 -15.26 -6.10 2.58
C VAL A 99 -14.49 -5.14 1.68
N ILE A 100 -13.26 -5.50 1.36
CA ILE A 100 -12.43 -4.81 0.37
C ILE A 100 -12.53 -5.57 -0.94
N GLU A 101 -13.10 -4.94 -1.97
CA GLU A 101 -13.20 -5.47 -3.33
C GLU A 101 -12.04 -4.93 -4.17
N GLY A 102 -11.35 -5.79 -4.88
CA GLY A 102 -10.22 -5.42 -5.73
C GLY A 102 -9.84 -6.53 -6.69
N ASP A 103 -8.68 -6.40 -7.31
CA ASP A 103 -8.14 -7.41 -8.20
C ASP A 103 -6.72 -7.80 -7.79
N LEU A 104 -6.41 -9.07 -7.92
CA LEU A 104 -5.04 -9.52 -8.09
C LEU A 104 -4.58 -9.13 -9.50
N LYS A 105 -3.47 -8.44 -9.62
CA LYS A 105 -2.91 -8.00 -10.89
C LYS A 105 -1.46 -8.41 -11.00
N PRO A 106 -0.97 -8.67 -12.22
CA PRO A 106 0.46 -8.84 -12.45
C PRO A 106 1.23 -7.59 -12.01
N ALA A 107 2.31 -7.79 -11.29
CA ALA A 107 3.20 -6.72 -10.84
C ALA A 107 4.64 -7.27 -10.80
N ASP A 108 5.56 -6.61 -11.51
CA ASP A 108 6.95 -7.03 -11.63
C ASP A 108 7.08 -8.54 -11.95
N GLU A 109 7.78 -9.29 -11.10
CA GLU A 109 7.95 -10.73 -11.25
C GLU A 109 6.87 -11.57 -10.55
N GLY A 110 5.79 -10.95 -10.07
CA GLY A 110 4.76 -11.62 -9.25
C GLY A 110 3.36 -11.15 -9.53
N THR A 111 2.55 -11.15 -8.48
CA THR A 111 1.20 -10.62 -8.46
C THR A 111 1.00 -9.74 -7.23
N GLN A 112 0.11 -8.77 -7.33
CA GLN A 112 -0.20 -7.83 -6.27
C GLN A 112 -1.71 -7.63 -6.19
N PHE A 113 -2.27 -7.56 -5.00
CA PHE A 113 -3.65 -7.15 -4.83
C PHE A 113 -3.76 -5.62 -4.85
N VAL A 114 -4.70 -5.12 -5.66
CA VAL A 114 -5.02 -3.70 -5.78
C VAL A 114 -6.48 -3.51 -5.40
N ALA A 115 -6.72 -2.83 -4.28
CA ALA A 115 -8.06 -2.50 -3.82
C ALA A 115 -8.73 -1.47 -4.75
N LYS A 116 -10.04 -1.55 -4.85
CA LYS A 116 -10.87 -0.62 -5.62
C LYS A 116 -11.94 0.02 -4.76
N ASN A 117 -12.69 -0.81 -4.03
CA ASN A 117 -13.81 -0.38 -3.23
C ASN A 117 -13.80 -1.04 -1.85
N LEU A 118 -14.26 -0.28 -0.88
CA LEU A 118 -14.57 -0.73 0.46
C LEU A 118 -16.09 -0.76 0.63
N VAL A 119 -16.63 -1.87 1.10
CA VAL A 119 -18.01 -2.01 1.56
C VAL A 119 -17.97 -2.16 3.07
N ILE A 120 -18.40 -1.13 3.76
CA ILE A 120 -18.40 -1.12 5.23
C ILE A 120 -19.43 -2.10 5.77
N SER A 121 -19.05 -2.85 6.79
CA SER A 121 -19.95 -3.79 7.48
C SER A 121 -21.24 -3.07 7.93
N GLY A 122 -22.40 -3.66 7.59
CA GLY A 122 -23.71 -3.06 7.84
C GLY A 122 -24.15 -1.96 6.86
N ARG A 123 -23.36 -1.63 5.86
CA ARG A 123 -23.70 -0.69 4.79
C ARG A 123 -23.59 -1.35 3.42
N SER A 124 -24.41 -0.91 2.45
CA SER A 124 -24.35 -1.42 1.08
C SER A 124 -23.61 -0.49 0.11
N THR A 125 -23.15 0.64 0.61
CA THR A 125 -22.45 1.66 -0.19
C THR A 125 -21.01 1.23 -0.45
N ARG A 126 -20.59 1.32 -1.71
CA ARG A 126 -19.19 1.14 -2.12
C ARG A 126 -18.47 2.47 -2.03
N THR A 127 -17.43 2.52 -1.23
CA THR A 127 -16.56 3.70 -1.08
C THR A 127 -15.21 3.38 -1.75
N PRO A 128 -14.72 4.21 -2.66
CA PRO A 128 -13.39 4.02 -3.24
C PRO A 128 -12.31 3.97 -2.15
N ILE A 129 -11.38 3.04 -2.26
CA ILE A 129 -10.23 2.92 -1.37
C ILE A 129 -8.99 2.60 -2.19
N ASP A 130 -7.90 3.27 -1.87
CA ASP A 130 -6.61 3.06 -2.50
C ASP A 130 -5.67 2.34 -1.53
N ALA A 131 -5.58 1.03 -1.69
CA ALA A 131 -4.71 0.18 -0.89
C ALA A 131 -4.15 -0.97 -1.73
N THR A 132 -2.93 -1.37 -1.45
CA THR A 132 -2.26 -2.44 -2.16
C THR A 132 -1.58 -3.40 -1.20
N SER A 133 -1.42 -4.66 -1.62
CA SER A 133 -0.54 -5.61 -0.93
C SER A 133 0.91 -5.44 -1.37
N ASN A 134 1.81 -6.15 -0.72
CA ASN A 134 3.13 -6.41 -1.26
C ASN A 134 3.04 -7.26 -2.54
N VAL A 135 4.09 -7.22 -3.36
CA VAL A 135 4.20 -8.10 -4.54
C VAL A 135 4.53 -9.52 -4.07
N ILE A 136 3.74 -10.48 -4.52
CA ILE A 136 3.86 -11.89 -4.15
C ILE A 136 4.52 -12.63 -5.29
N THR A 137 5.69 -13.17 -5.04
CA THR A 137 6.55 -13.83 -6.05
C THR A 137 6.69 -15.33 -5.84
N ARG A 138 5.98 -15.89 -4.85
CA ARG A 138 6.05 -17.33 -4.55
C ARG A 138 5.45 -18.14 -5.67
N ARG A 139 6.29 -18.85 -6.40
CA ARG A 139 5.92 -19.68 -7.55
C ARG A 139 6.04 -21.15 -7.21
N GLU A 140 5.11 -21.93 -7.70
CA GLU A 140 5.14 -23.39 -7.64
C GLU A 140 4.92 -23.97 -9.02
N THR A 141 5.66 -25.02 -9.33
CA THR A 141 5.47 -25.78 -10.57
C THR A 141 4.62 -27.01 -10.28
N ILE A 142 3.51 -27.14 -10.99
CA ILE A 142 2.60 -28.27 -10.89
C ILE A 142 2.70 -29.11 -12.15
N ASP A 143 2.97 -30.38 -12.00
CA ASP A 143 3.07 -31.36 -13.08
C ASP A 143 2.03 -32.49 -12.94
N LYS A 144 1.99 -33.41 -13.88
CA LYS A 144 1.08 -34.57 -13.90
C LYS A 144 1.27 -35.53 -12.72
N ARG A 145 2.38 -35.43 -11.99
CA ARG A 145 2.72 -36.26 -10.84
C ARG A 145 2.40 -35.58 -9.52
N SER A 146 2.09 -34.28 -9.56
CA SER A 146 1.75 -33.50 -8.37
C SER A 146 0.48 -34.04 -7.74
N ASP A 147 0.47 -34.14 -6.41
CA ASP A 147 -0.72 -34.60 -5.67
C ASP A 147 -1.86 -33.55 -5.83
N PRO A 148 -3.04 -33.94 -6.36
CA PRO A 148 -4.18 -33.03 -6.46
C PRO A 148 -4.60 -32.38 -5.13
N LYS A 149 -4.24 -32.98 -4.01
CA LYS A 149 -4.49 -32.39 -2.67
C LYS A 149 -3.85 -31.03 -2.47
N ILE A 150 -2.82 -30.68 -3.25
CA ILE A 150 -2.22 -29.34 -3.22
C ILE A 150 -3.24 -28.24 -3.53
N LEU A 151 -4.30 -28.57 -4.25
CA LEU A 151 -5.38 -27.65 -4.60
C LEU A 151 -6.50 -27.60 -3.55
N GLN A 152 -6.48 -28.50 -2.60
CA GLN A 152 -7.52 -28.58 -1.56
C GLN A 152 -7.53 -27.31 -0.70
N GLY A 153 -8.70 -26.73 -0.47
CA GLY A 153 -8.84 -25.49 0.31
C GLY A 153 -8.40 -24.21 -0.43
N ALA A 154 -7.99 -24.33 -1.68
CA ALA A 154 -7.56 -23.18 -2.48
C ALA A 154 -8.73 -22.49 -3.19
N ALA A 155 -8.65 -21.17 -3.35
CA ALA A 155 -9.36 -20.43 -4.38
C ALA A 155 -8.46 -20.39 -5.62
N ILE A 156 -9.01 -20.79 -6.78
CA ILE A 156 -8.22 -20.90 -8.02
C ILE A 156 -8.72 -19.88 -9.02
N GLY A 157 -7.82 -19.07 -9.56
CA GLY A 157 -8.13 -18.12 -10.63
C GLY A 157 -8.60 -18.83 -11.90
N GLY A 158 -9.36 -18.13 -12.74
CA GLY A 158 -9.95 -18.73 -13.94
C GLY A 158 -8.91 -19.27 -14.92
N ALA A 159 -7.83 -18.53 -15.15
CA ALA A 159 -6.74 -19.00 -16.02
C ALA A 159 -5.96 -20.16 -15.37
N ALA A 160 -5.69 -20.07 -14.06
CA ALA A 160 -5.05 -21.14 -13.31
C ALA A 160 -5.90 -22.44 -13.36
N ALA A 161 -7.22 -22.33 -13.17
CA ALA A 161 -8.13 -23.48 -13.24
C ALA A 161 -8.07 -24.15 -14.61
N ALA A 162 -8.02 -23.37 -15.69
CA ALA A 162 -7.94 -23.92 -17.05
C ALA A 162 -6.63 -24.69 -17.29
N VAL A 163 -5.49 -24.13 -16.91
CA VAL A 163 -4.19 -24.80 -17.12
C VAL A 163 -3.98 -25.99 -16.19
N LEU A 164 -4.45 -25.90 -14.93
CA LEU A 164 -4.36 -27.00 -13.99
C LEU A 164 -5.23 -28.20 -14.39
N SER A 165 -6.42 -27.96 -14.98
CA SER A 165 -7.27 -29.03 -15.49
C SER A 165 -6.65 -29.80 -16.66
N GLU A 166 -5.79 -29.14 -17.43
CA GLU A 166 -5.06 -29.79 -18.51
C GLU A 166 -3.92 -30.67 -17.99
N VAL A 167 -3.14 -30.14 -17.05
CA VAL A 167 -1.98 -30.84 -16.49
C VAL A 167 -2.38 -32.02 -15.62
N LEU A 168 -3.32 -31.82 -14.72
CA LEU A 168 -3.76 -32.82 -13.73
C LEU A 168 -4.91 -33.70 -14.23
N GLY A 169 -5.45 -33.45 -15.44
CA GLY A 169 -6.62 -34.11 -15.97
C GLY A 169 -7.92 -33.58 -15.40
N ARG A 170 -9.06 -34.22 -15.72
CA ARG A 170 -10.38 -33.81 -15.21
C ARG A 170 -10.43 -33.98 -13.69
N ILE A 171 -9.96 -33.00 -12.98
CA ILE A 171 -10.32 -32.82 -11.58
C ILE A 171 -11.72 -32.20 -11.60
N ASP A 172 -12.63 -32.69 -10.77
CA ASP A 172 -13.90 -32.02 -10.54
C ASP A 172 -13.65 -30.66 -9.89
N ILE A 173 -13.24 -29.69 -10.74
CA ILE A 173 -12.91 -28.32 -10.36
C ILE A 173 -14.12 -27.66 -9.68
N LEU A 174 -15.34 -28.11 -10.00
CA LEU A 174 -16.57 -27.68 -9.35
C LEU A 174 -16.63 -28.04 -7.85
N GLU A 175 -16.02 -29.14 -7.44
CA GLU A 175 -15.96 -29.56 -6.04
C GLU A 175 -14.88 -28.82 -5.27
N VAL A 176 -13.79 -28.41 -5.95
CA VAL A 176 -12.68 -27.62 -5.38
C VAL A 176 -13.03 -26.12 -5.34
N LEU A 177 -13.78 -25.62 -6.30
CA LEU A 177 -14.09 -24.19 -6.46
C LEU A 177 -15.22 -23.67 -5.57
N GLY A 178 -15.75 -24.43 -4.63
CA GLY A 178 -16.72 -23.97 -3.62
C GLY A 178 -17.24 -22.54 -3.80
N GLY A 179 -17.92 -22.24 -4.89
CA GLY A 179 -18.87 -21.15 -5.01
C GLY A 179 -18.41 -19.72 -5.15
N ALA A 180 -17.15 -19.38 -5.24
CA ALA A 180 -16.73 -18.02 -5.57
C ALA A 180 -16.37 -17.94 -7.06
N GLY A 181 -17.33 -17.53 -7.88
CA GLY A 181 -17.13 -17.32 -9.32
C GLY A 181 -16.02 -16.28 -9.56
N LEU A 182 -14.81 -16.73 -9.77
CA LEU A 182 -13.74 -15.94 -10.30
C LEU A 182 -13.91 -15.87 -11.81
N GLY A 183 -14.57 -14.81 -12.25
CA GLY A 183 -14.90 -14.61 -13.64
C GLY A 183 -13.72 -14.10 -14.44
N ALA A 184 -13.79 -14.40 -15.69
CA ALA A 184 -13.06 -14.04 -16.87
C ALA A 184 -12.06 -15.13 -17.30
N LEU A 185 -12.58 -16.04 -18.11
CA LEU A 185 -11.78 -16.91 -18.95
C LEU A 185 -10.94 -16.06 -19.90
N ALA A 186 -9.71 -15.73 -19.49
CA ALA A 186 -8.71 -15.38 -20.49
C ALA A 186 -8.51 -16.65 -21.32
N SER A 187 -8.78 -16.58 -22.60
CA SER A 187 -8.55 -17.67 -23.55
C SER A 187 -7.03 -17.87 -23.69
N VAL A 188 -6.49 -18.63 -22.77
CA VAL A 188 -5.12 -19.14 -22.87
C VAL A 188 -5.16 -20.26 -23.90
N LEU A 189 -4.51 -20.05 -25.03
CA LEU A 189 -4.26 -21.11 -26.02
C LEU A 189 -3.31 -22.14 -25.38
N ILE A 190 -3.90 -23.16 -24.82
CA ILE A 190 -3.21 -24.23 -24.12
C ILE A 190 -2.81 -25.26 -25.16
N ARG A 191 -1.53 -25.54 -25.29
CA ARG A 191 -0.99 -26.63 -26.07
C ARG A 191 -0.22 -27.54 -25.13
N ASN A 192 -0.70 -28.78 -24.93
CA ASN A 192 -0.01 -29.94 -24.34
C ASN A 192 1.15 -29.57 -23.38
N ARG A 193 0.82 -28.98 -22.24
CA ARG A 193 1.81 -28.70 -21.21
C ARG A 193 1.92 -29.90 -20.29
N GLU A 194 3.13 -30.30 -19.97
CA GLU A 194 3.40 -31.36 -18.98
C GLU A 194 3.47 -30.79 -17.57
N GLU A 195 3.74 -29.49 -17.47
CA GLU A 195 3.87 -28.73 -16.23
C GLU A 195 3.31 -27.31 -16.38
N VAL A 196 2.92 -26.70 -15.29
CA VAL A 196 2.43 -25.33 -15.22
C VAL A 196 3.04 -24.63 -14.01
N GLU A 197 3.47 -23.39 -14.19
CA GLU A 197 3.91 -22.52 -13.12
C GLU A 197 2.71 -21.71 -12.62
N VAL A 198 2.51 -21.70 -11.30
CA VAL A 198 1.46 -20.94 -10.62
C VAL A 198 2.06 -20.10 -9.51
N ILE A 199 1.38 -18.99 -9.17
CA ILE A 199 1.67 -18.20 -7.98
C ILE A 199 0.73 -18.68 -6.88
N VAL A 200 1.31 -19.07 -5.75
CA VAL A 200 0.58 -19.51 -4.56
C VAL A 200 0.63 -18.41 -3.52
N ILE A 201 -0.53 -17.95 -3.11
CA ILE A 201 -0.73 -16.85 -2.18
C ILE A 201 -1.32 -17.41 -0.89
N ASN A 202 -0.70 -17.17 0.25
CA ASN A 202 -1.27 -17.39 1.57
C ASN A 202 -1.92 -16.09 2.04
N PRO A 203 -3.26 -15.96 2.01
CA PRO A 203 -3.91 -14.67 2.25
C PRO A 203 -3.54 -14.03 3.59
N GLN A 204 -3.37 -14.82 4.63
CA GLN A 204 -3.06 -14.32 5.97
C GLN A 204 -1.63 -13.82 6.12
N GLU A 205 -0.70 -14.29 5.30
CA GLU A 205 0.72 -13.95 5.35
C GLU A 205 1.08 -12.93 4.26
N ASP A 206 0.53 -13.11 3.05
CA ASP A 206 0.98 -12.41 1.86
C ASP A 206 0.12 -11.19 1.50
N LEU A 207 -1.14 -11.09 2.03
CA LEU A 207 -2.10 -10.07 1.61
C LEU A 207 -2.34 -8.97 2.65
N SER A 208 -1.36 -8.64 3.48
CA SER A 208 -1.41 -7.41 4.26
C SER A 208 -1.54 -6.19 3.33
N LEU A 209 -2.57 -5.36 3.54
CA LEU A 209 -2.83 -4.21 2.68
C LEU A 209 -2.30 -2.93 3.32
N THR A 210 -1.69 -2.08 2.51
CA THR A 210 -1.23 -0.76 2.94
C THR A 210 -2.01 0.30 2.17
N LEU A 211 -2.59 1.26 2.88
CA LEU A 211 -3.21 2.44 2.29
C LEU A 211 -2.17 3.27 1.53
N GLN A 212 -2.45 3.56 0.26
CA GLN A 212 -1.58 4.38 -0.59
C GLN A 212 -1.91 5.87 -0.47
N SER A 213 -3.15 6.19 -0.10
CA SER A 213 -3.63 7.55 0.11
C SER A 213 -4.44 7.65 1.40
N ASP A 214 -4.55 8.86 1.95
CA ASP A 214 -5.37 9.11 3.13
C ASP A 214 -6.83 8.72 2.86
N PHE A 215 -7.43 7.96 3.78
CA PHE A 215 -8.81 7.51 3.67
C PHE A 215 -9.71 8.27 4.65
N ALA A 216 -10.72 8.94 4.12
CA ALA A 216 -11.76 9.59 4.90
C ALA A 216 -13.13 9.14 4.40
N LEU A 217 -14.01 8.78 5.33
CA LEU A 217 -15.42 8.58 4.97
C LEU A 217 -16.04 9.93 4.65
N GLN A 218 -16.47 10.10 3.41
CA GLN A 218 -17.32 11.22 3.05
C GLN A 218 -18.73 10.90 3.60
N ASP A 219 -19.15 11.66 4.60
CA ASP A 219 -20.56 11.66 4.99
C ASP A 219 -21.36 12.15 3.79
N SER A 220 -22.03 11.24 3.11
CA SER A 220 -23.03 11.59 2.12
C SER A 220 -24.27 12.13 2.84
N THR A 221 -24.13 13.30 3.45
CA THR A 221 -25.26 14.08 3.94
C THR A 221 -25.83 14.84 2.72
N ARG A 222 -26.79 14.22 2.07
CA ARG A 222 -27.77 14.88 1.24
C ARG A 222 -29.13 14.24 1.43
#